data_73a4668049fac94d692bb5ebe629427b
#
_entry.id   73a4668049fac94d692bb5ebe629427b
#
_cell.length_a   1.000
_cell.length_b   1.000
_cell.length_c   1.000
_cell.angle_alpha   90.00
_cell.angle_beta   90.00
_cell.angle_gamma   90.00
#
_symmetry.space_group_name_H-M   'P 1'
#
loop_
_entity.id
_entity.type
_entity.pdbx_description
1 polymer ?
#
loop_
_entity_poly.entity_id
_entity_poly.type
_entity_poly.pdbx_seq_one_letter_code
_entity_poly.pdbx_strand_id
1 'polypeptide(L)'
;FRYHWIILSLLMICASVDEAASIHEISVEPIRQLLGASGTGSLYFAWVVPGIAFVAAAGILFARFLIHLPSAIRNQMLLAAGIFLAGAIGVEMLGAEHFELWGRQNQTFSLYCAAEESLELLGVLVYIRAVLAYLQQSRLELTVNFADSQRLSRAA
;
A
#
# COMPACT_ATOMS: atom_id res chain seq x y z
N PHE A 1 -17.47 12.73 3.96
CA PHE A 1 -16.42 11.66 3.81
C PHE A 1 -15.21 11.80 4.78
N ARG A 2 -15.33 12.56 5.90
CA ARG A 2 -14.25 12.74 6.88
C ARG A 2 -13.68 11.39 7.37
N TYR A 3 -14.52 10.44 7.71
CA TYR A 3 -14.10 9.13 8.19
C TYR A 3 -13.34 8.31 7.13
N HIS A 4 -13.67 8.46 5.84
CA HIS A 4 -12.94 7.75 4.77
C HIS A 4 -11.49 8.25 4.66
N TRP A 5 -11.25 9.56 4.82
CA TRP A 5 -9.89 10.10 4.86
C TRP A 5 -9.10 9.59 6.07
N ILE A 6 -9.74 9.51 7.24
CA ILE A 6 -9.11 8.96 8.46
C ILE A 6 -8.76 7.49 8.26
N ILE A 7 -9.71 6.68 7.76
CA ILE A 7 -9.46 5.25 7.50
C ILE A 7 -8.35 5.09 6.47
N LEU A 8 -8.36 5.86 5.39
CA LEU A 8 -7.33 5.80 4.36
C LEU A 8 -5.95 6.15 4.93
N SER A 9 -5.86 7.17 5.79
CA SER A 9 -4.60 7.52 6.47
C SER A 9 -4.12 6.41 7.39
N LEU A 10 -5.02 5.77 8.14
CA LEU A 10 -4.68 4.63 8.99
C LEU A 10 -4.21 3.44 8.17
N LEU A 11 -4.85 3.14 7.03
CA LEU A 11 -4.42 2.10 6.12
C LEU A 11 -3.01 2.35 5.57
N MET A 12 -2.69 3.60 5.21
CA MET A 12 -1.33 3.94 4.76
C MET A 12 -0.29 3.77 5.88
N ILE A 13 -0.64 4.11 7.12
CA ILE A 13 0.24 3.87 8.28
C ILE A 13 0.43 2.36 8.49
N CYS A 14 -0.65 1.58 8.46
CA CYS A 14 -0.57 0.13 8.61
C CYS A 14 0.28 -0.50 7.49
N ALA A 15 0.08 -0.10 6.24
CA ALA A 15 0.90 -0.58 5.12
C ALA A 15 2.39 -0.23 5.30
N SER A 16 2.69 1.00 5.75
CA SER A 16 4.08 1.42 6.03
C SER A 16 4.71 0.61 7.17
N VAL A 17 3.95 0.24 8.20
CA VAL A 17 4.43 -0.61 9.31
C VAL A 17 4.63 -2.04 8.82
N ASP A 18 3.72 -2.56 8.01
CA ASP A 18 3.80 -3.88 7.42
C ASP A 18 5.06 -4.01 6.55
N GLU A 19 5.31 -3.03 5.69
CA GLU A 19 6.51 -2.97 4.84
C GLU A 19 7.80 -2.93 5.68
N ALA A 20 7.85 -2.08 6.70
CA ALA A 20 9.03 -1.94 7.54
C ALA A 20 9.32 -3.15 8.43
N ALA A 21 8.30 -3.92 8.79
CA ALA A 21 8.38 -5.06 9.70
C ALA A 21 8.15 -6.42 9.02
N SER A 22 7.90 -6.46 7.70
CA SER A 22 7.59 -7.66 6.90
C SER A 22 6.51 -8.55 7.56
N ILE A 23 5.43 -7.93 8.08
CA ILE A 23 4.39 -8.64 8.84
C ILE A 23 3.67 -9.65 7.93
N HIS A 24 3.42 -9.27 6.67
CA HIS A 24 2.82 -10.14 5.67
C HIS A 24 3.66 -11.41 5.44
N GLU A 25 4.99 -11.29 5.37
CA GLU A 25 5.89 -12.46 5.22
C GLU A 25 5.79 -13.41 6.42
N ILE A 26 5.71 -12.88 7.66
CA ILE A 26 5.55 -13.69 8.86
C ILE A 26 4.22 -14.48 8.84
N SER A 27 3.20 -13.93 8.18
CA SER A 27 1.88 -14.55 8.08
C SER A 27 1.79 -15.69 7.04
N VAL A 28 2.77 -15.81 6.14
CA VAL A 28 2.78 -16.81 5.06
C VAL A 28 2.61 -18.23 5.59
N GLU A 29 3.45 -18.65 6.53
CA GLU A 29 3.45 -20.04 7.00
C GLU A 29 2.16 -20.43 7.75
N PRO A 30 1.64 -19.64 8.70
CA PRO A 30 0.36 -19.92 9.33
C PRO A 30 -0.81 -20.02 8.34
N ILE A 31 -0.86 -19.10 7.36
CA ILE A 31 -1.94 -19.08 6.36
C ILE A 31 -1.81 -20.27 5.41
N ARG A 32 -0.60 -20.61 4.97
CA ARG A 32 -0.35 -21.78 4.11
C ARG A 32 -0.79 -23.08 4.78
N GLN A 33 -0.54 -23.24 6.07
CA GLN A 33 -1.01 -24.40 6.82
C GLN A 33 -2.54 -24.50 6.84
N LEU A 34 -3.24 -23.36 6.92
CA LEU A 34 -4.70 -23.31 6.85
C LEU A 34 -5.23 -23.64 5.44
N LEU A 35 -4.53 -23.22 4.40
CA LEU A 35 -4.90 -23.47 3.00
C LEU A 35 -4.57 -24.90 2.55
N GLY A 36 -3.69 -25.61 3.24
CA GLY A 36 -3.25 -26.97 2.90
C GLY A 36 -2.61 -27.03 1.51
N ALA A 37 -3.01 -28.01 0.69
CA ALA A 37 -2.46 -28.23 -0.65
C ALA A 37 -2.68 -27.05 -1.64
N SER A 38 -3.52 -26.09 -1.31
CA SER A 38 -3.77 -24.91 -2.16
C SER A 38 -2.71 -23.82 -2.03
N GLY A 39 -1.80 -23.93 -1.04
CA GLY A 39 -0.73 -22.94 -0.81
C GLY A 39 0.54 -23.27 -1.60
N THR A 40 0.44 -23.48 -2.94
CA THR A 40 1.54 -23.78 -3.86
C THR A 40 1.49 -22.91 -5.09
N GLY A 41 2.54 -22.90 -5.88
CA GLY A 41 2.65 -22.08 -7.09
C GLY A 41 2.57 -20.59 -6.77
N SER A 42 1.75 -19.86 -7.51
CA SER A 42 1.53 -18.41 -7.31
C SER A 42 0.86 -18.06 -5.97
N LEU A 43 0.36 -19.05 -5.23
CA LEU A 43 -0.16 -18.89 -3.86
C LEU A 43 0.82 -19.40 -2.78
N TYR A 44 2.08 -19.64 -3.13
CA TYR A 44 3.09 -20.05 -2.16
C TYR A 44 3.27 -19.02 -1.04
N PHE A 45 3.24 -17.74 -1.39
CA PHE A 45 3.14 -16.64 -0.41
C PHE A 45 1.66 -16.42 -0.06
N ALA A 46 1.17 -17.28 0.81
CA ALA A 46 -0.27 -17.48 1.09
C ALA A 46 -1.00 -16.25 1.65
N TRP A 47 -0.27 -15.24 2.15
CA TRP A 47 -0.84 -13.98 2.63
C TRP A 47 -1.61 -13.22 1.53
N VAL A 48 -1.30 -13.46 0.26
CA VAL A 48 -2.00 -12.87 -0.90
C VAL A 48 -3.50 -13.18 -0.87
N VAL A 49 -3.90 -14.34 -0.35
CA VAL A 49 -5.32 -14.73 -0.27
C VAL A 49 -6.12 -13.79 0.64
N PRO A 50 -5.78 -13.61 1.94
CA PRO A 50 -6.44 -12.60 2.76
C PRO A 50 -6.18 -11.17 2.23
N GLY A 51 -5.04 -10.91 1.59
CA GLY A 51 -4.73 -9.64 0.95
C GLY A 51 -5.74 -9.26 -0.13
N ILE A 52 -6.05 -10.18 -1.05
CA ILE A 52 -7.09 -9.97 -2.08
C ILE A 52 -8.47 -9.73 -1.45
N ALA A 53 -8.83 -10.52 -0.44
CA ALA A 53 -10.10 -10.33 0.26
C ALA A 53 -10.18 -8.95 0.93
N PHE A 54 -9.09 -8.51 1.55
CA PHE A 54 -8.98 -7.16 2.14
C PHE A 54 -9.12 -6.06 1.09
N VAL A 55 -8.44 -6.17 -0.06
CA VAL A 55 -8.53 -5.21 -1.17
C VAL A 55 -9.96 -5.14 -1.72
N ALA A 56 -10.64 -6.28 -1.88
CA ALA A 56 -12.03 -6.31 -2.31
C ALA A 56 -12.95 -5.59 -1.31
N ALA A 57 -12.79 -5.87 -0.01
CA ALA A 57 -13.54 -5.20 1.05
C ALA A 57 -13.28 -3.69 1.08
N ALA A 58 -12.02 -3.28 0.95
CA ALA A 58 -11.63 -1.87 0.86
C ALA A 58 -12.24 -1.21 -0.39
N GLY A 59 -12.21 -1.88 -1.54
CA GLY A 59 -12.85 -1.41 -2.77
C GLY A 59 -14.33 -1.11 -2.58
N ILE A 60 -15.05 -1.99 -1.92
CA ILE A 60 -16.48 -1.80 -1.60
C ILE A 60 -16.67 -0.62 -0.63
N LEU A 61 -15.88 -0.57 0.44
CA LEU A 61 -15.95 0.49 1.45
C LEU A 61 -15.70 1.86 0.84
N PHE A 62 -14.69 1.97 -0.02
CA PHE A 62 -14.27 3.24 -0.62
C PHE A 62 -15.00 3.58 -1.93
N ALA A 63 -15.78 2.68 -2.53
CA ALA A 63 -16.43 2.91 -3.82
C ALA A 63 -17.26 4.21 -3.84
N ARG A 64 -18.14 4.39 -2.84
CA ARG A 64 -18.97 5.59 -2.74
C ARG A 64 -18.14 6.86 -2.53
N PHE A 65 -17.08 6.79 -1.74
CA PHE A 65 -16.14 7.91 -1.53
C PHE A 65 -15.46 8.29 -2.83
N LEU A 66 -14.90 7.33 -3.57
CA LEU A 66 -14.19 7.55 -4.82
C LEU A 66 -15.09 8.18 -5.89
N ILE A 67 -16.35 7.75 -6.00
CA ILE A 67 -17.31 8.32 -6.97
C ILE A 67 -17.57 9.81 -6.69
N HIS A 68 -17.49 10.25 -5.42
CA HIS A 68 -17.72 11.65 -5.04
C HIS A 68 -16.47 12.53 -5.19
N LEU A 69 -15.30 11.96 -5.42
CA LEU A 69 -14.11 12.74 -5.70
C LEU A 69 -14.16 13.36 -7.11
N PRO A 70 -13.52 14.52 -7.33
CA PRO A 70 -13.29 15.02 -8.67
C PRO A 70 -12.65 13.96 -9.57
N SER A 71 -13.10 13.84 -10.80
CA SER A 71 -12.71 12.74 -11.71
C SER A 71 -11.19 12.63 -11.88
N ALA A 72 -10.49 13.78 -11.96
CA ALA A 72 -9.02 13.79 -12.07
C ALA A 72 -8.33 13.17 -10.84
N ILE A 73 -8.81 13.50 -9.62
CA ILE A 73 -8.26 12.97 -8.36
C ILE A 73 -8.60 11.49 -8.22
N ARG A 74 -9.86 11.12 -8.48
CA ARG A 74 -10.29 9.72 -8.46
C ARG A 74 -9.43 8.85 -9.38
N ASN A 75 -9.23 9.28 -10.62
CA ASN A 75 -8.46 8.52 -11.59
C ASN A 75 -6.99 8.35 -11.17
N GLN A 76 -6.39 9.38 -10.56
CA GLN A 76 -5.04 9.27 -10.00
C GLN A 76 -4.99 8.31 -8.80
N MET A 77 -5.98 8.33 -7.91
CA MET A 77 -6.07 7.39 -6.78
C MET A 77 -6.26 5.95 -7.25
N LEU A 78 -7.12 5.72 -8.25
CA LEU A 78 -7.30 4.39 -8.84
C LEU A 78 -6.04 3.91 -9.56
N LEU A 79 -5.34 4.80 -10.26
CA LEU A 79 -4.06 4.49 -10.89
C LEU A 79 -3.01 4.13 -9.84
N ALA A 80 -2.91 4.91 -8.77
CA ALA A 80 -2.00 4.66 -7.65
C ALA A 80 -2.25 3.27 -7.04
N ALA A 81 -3.53 2.97 -6.72
CA ALA A 81 -3.91 1.67 -6.19
C ALA A 81 -3.61 0.53 -7.18
N GLY A 82 -3.89 0.72 -8.48
CA GLY A 82 -3.60 -0.27 -9.51
C GLY A 82 -2.10 -0.58 -9.64
N ILE A 83 -1.24 0.45 -9.62
CA ILE A 83 0.21 0.27 -9.69
C ILE A 83 0.72 -0.43 -8.42
N PHE A 84 0.31 0.02 -7.24
CA PHE A 84 0.68 -0.59 -5.96
C PHE A 84 0.27 -2.07 -5.91
N LEU A 85 -0.97 -2.39 -6.22
CA LEU A 85 -1.49 -3.76 -6.18
C LEU A 85 -0.89 -4.66 -7.27
N ALA A 86 -0.44 -4.08 -8.39
CA ALA A 86 0.30 -4.84 -9.41
C ALA A 86 1.66 -5.31 -8.86
N GLY A 87 2.33 -4.54 -8.01
CA GLY A 87 3.50 -4.97 -7.25
C GLY A 87 3.11 -5.98 -6.18
N ALA A 88 2.43 -5.51 -5.14
CA ALA A 88 2.13 -6.22 -3.91
C ALA A 88 1.36 -7.55 -4.07
N ILE A 89 0.59 -7.70 -5.13
CA ILE A 89 -0.14 -8.94 -5.42
C ILE A 89 0.34 -9.58 -6.71
N GLY A 90 0.45 -8.79 -7.80
CA GLY A 90 0.72 -9.34 -9.12
C GLY A 90 2.15 -9.88 -9.24
N VAL A 91 3.15 -9.06 -8.94
CA VAL A 91 4.56 -9.46 -9.01
C VAL A 91 4.91 -10.44 -7.90
N GLU A 92 4.35 -10.24 -6.69
CA GLU A 92 4.49 -11.16 -5.55
C GLU A 92 4.07 -12.59 -5.93
N MET A 93 2.91 -12.76 -6.59
CA MET A 93 2.44 -14.08 -7.04
C MET A 93 3.38 -14.74 -8.07
N LEU A 94 4.00 -13.95 -8.96
CA LEU A 94 4.99 -14.45 -9.91
C LEU A 94 6.30 -14.83 -9.20
N GLY A 95 6.72 -14.01 -8.26
CA GLY A 95 7.87 -14.27 -7.38
C GLY A 95 7.68 -15.51 -6.53
N ALA A 96 6.46 -15.73 -6.00
CA ALA A 96 6.09 -16.87 -5.19
C ALA A 96 6.26 -18.20 -5.94
N GLU A 97 5.77 -18.29 -7.17
CA GLU A 97 5.94 -19.47 -8.02
C GLU A 97 7.42 -19.74 -8.33
N HIS A 98 8.17 -18.68 -8.65
CA HIS A 98 9.58 -18.80 -8.90
C HIS A 98 10.36 -19.24 -7.66
N PHE A 99 10.01 -18.67 -6.50
CA PHE A 99 10.61 -19.01 -5.21
C PHE A 99 10.39 -20.48 -4.84
N GLU A 100 9.19 -21.01 -5.04
CA GLU A 100 8.88 -22.42 -4.75
C GLU A 100 9.74 -23.38 -5.58
N LEU A 101 9.97 -23.04 -6.86
CA LEU A 101 10.71 -23.91 -7.78
C LEU A 101 12.22 -23.81 -7.65
N TRP A 102 12.75 -22.61 -7.38
CA TRP A 102 14.18 -22.29 -7.52
C TRP A 102 14.81 -21.72 -6.25
N GLY A 103 14.01 -21.46 -5.21
CA GLY A 103 14.46 -20.90 -3.95
C GLY A 103 14.83 -19.41 -4.02
N ARG A 104 15.29 -18.87 -2.89
CA ARG A 104 15.59 -17.44 -2.71
C ARG A 104 16.90 -16.97 -3.35
N GLN A 105 17.89 -17.86 -3.47
CA GLN A 105 19.26 -17.49 -3.83
C GLN A 105 19.49 -17.53 -5.35
N ASN A 106 18.77 -16.68 -6.09
CA ASN A 106 18.98 -16.51 -7.52
C ASN A 106 18.65 -15.09 -7.99
N GLN A 107 19.28 -14.66 -9.09
CA GLN A 107 19.12 -13.30 -9.63
C GLN A 107 17.69 -13.02 -10.09
N THR A 108 16.99 -14.00 -10.62
CA THR A 108 15.62 -13.84 -11.12
C THR A 108 14.67 -13.51 -9.97
N PHE A 109 14.81 -14.19 -8.82
CA PHE A 109 13.99 -13.85 -7.64
C PHE A 109 14.29 -12.43 -7.16
N SER A 110 15.55 -12.02 -7.10
CA SER A 110 15.93 -10.65 -6.76
C SER A 110 15.34 -9.59 -7.71
N LEU A 111 15.17 -9.94 -8.99
CA LEU A 111 14.49 -9.04 -9.95
C LEU A 111 12.99 -8.95 -9.69
N TYR A 112 12.31 -10.04 -9.27
CA TYR A 112 10.91 -9.98 -8.84
C TYR A 112 10.76 -9.06 -7.63
N CYS A 113 11.56 -9.22 -6.58
CA CYS A 113 11.52 -8.35 -5.41
C CYS A 113 11.77 -6.87 -5.79
N ALA A 114 12.79 -6.59 -6.61
CA ALA A 114 13.07 -5.22 -7.04
C ALA A 114 11.93 -4.62 -7.89
N ALA A 115 11.27 -5.41 -8.72
CA ALA A 115 10.14 -4.95 -9.53
C ALA A 115 8.91 -4.68 -8.66
N GLU A 116 8.64 -5.54 -7.68
CA GLU A 116 7.59 -5.41 -6.69
C GLU A 116 7.74 -4.10 -5.90
N GLU A 117 8.87 -3.93 -5.19
CA GLU A 117 9.18 -2.73 -4.41
C GLU A 117 9.13 -1.45 -5.26
N SER A 118 9.59 -1.52 -6.51
CA SER A 118 9.56 -0.37 -7.44
C SER A 118 8.12 0.03 -7.80
N LEU A 119 7.24 -0.94 -8.03
CA LEU A 119 5.83 -0.67 -8.33
C LEU A 119 5.09 -0.13 -7.11
N GLU A 120 5.34 -0.68 -5.94
CA GLU A 120 4.76 -0.19 -4.69
C GLU A 120 5.17 1.25 -4.41
N LEU A 121 6.47 1.55 -4.49
CA LEU A 121 6.99 2.91 -4.33
C LEU A 121 6.36 3.87 -5.35
N LEU A 122 6.27 3.47 -6.62
CA LEU A 122 5.65 4.27 -7.67
C LEU A 122 4.15 4.51 -7.37
N GLY A 123 3.43 3.50 -6.92
CA GLY A 123 2.04 3.60 -6.49
C GLY A 123 1.87 4.62 -5.36
N VAL A 124 2.73 4.56 -4.34
CA VAL A 124 2.74 5.53 -3.22
C VAL A 124 3.02 6.95 -3.72
N LEU A 125 3.98 7.15 -4.62
CA LEU A 125 4.29 8.48 -5.17
C LEU A 125 3.10 9.07 -5.96
N VAL A 126 2.42 8.26 -6.77
CA VAL A 126 1.20 8.68 -7.47
C VAL A 126 0.07 9.00 -6.50
N TYR A 127 -0.07 8.23 -5.41
CA TYR A 127 -1.03 8.49 -4.34
C TYR A 127 -0.76 9.84 -3.65
N ILE A 128 0.48 10.10 -3.24
CA ILE A 128 0.89 11.38 -2.62
C ILE A 128 0.54 12.54 -3.55
N ARG A 129 0.86 12.43 -4.84
CA ARG A 129 0.50 13.44 -5.84
C ARG A 129 -1.01 13.68 -5.90
N ALA A 130 -1.82 12.61 -5.87
CA ALA A 130 -3.28 12.72 -5.90
C ALA A 130 -3.81 13.46 -4.67
N VAL A 131 -3.28 13.14 -3.47
CA VAL A 131 -3.66 13.81 -2.22
C VAL A 131 -3.28 15.29 -2.25
N LEU A 132 -2.06 15.62 -2.68
CA LEU A 132 -1.61 17.01 -2.79
C LEU A 132 -2.48 17.80 -3.79
N ALA A 133 -2.82 17.22 -4.94
CA ALA A 133 -3.71 17.84 -5.91
C ALA A 133 -5.12 18.05 -5.33
N TYR A 134 -5.64 17.12 -4.54
CA TYR A 134 -6.91 17.25 -3.84
C TYR A 134 -6.88 18.40 -2.80
N LEU A 135 -5.81 18.51 -2.02
CA LEU A 135 -5.64 19.60 -1.04
C LEU A 135 -5.60 20.98 -1.72
N GLN A 136 -4.85 21.11 -2.81
CA GLN A 136 -4.78 22.33 -3.60
C GLN A 136 -6.16 22.73 -4.16
N GLN A 137 -6.90 21.77 -4.70
CA GLN A 137 -8.22 22.02 -5.28
C GLN A 137 -9.27 22.37 -4.20
N SER A 138 -9.13 21.79 -3.00
CA SER A 138 -10.03 22.03 -1.86
C SER A 138 -9.77 23.38 -1.17
N ARG A 139 -8.80 24.18 -1.60
CA ARG A 139 -8.38 25.46 -0.97
C ARG A 139 -8.07 25.30 0.53
N LEU A 140 -7.61 24.13 0.95
CA LEU A 140 -7.12 23.92 2.30
C LEU A 140 -5.73 24.54 2.43
N GLU A 141 -5.65 25.72 3.03
CA GLU A 141 -4.38 26.32 3.42
C GLU A 141 -3.81 25.54 4.60
N LEU A 142 -2.75 24.79 4.37
CA LEU A 142 -1.96 24.20 5.43
C LEU A 142 -1.04 25.26 6.03
N THR A 143 -1.48 25.91 7.09
CA THR A 143 -0.63 26.81 7.87
C THR A 143 0.22 25.97 8.83
N VAL A 144 1.46 25.72 8.50
CA VAL A 144 2.42 25.10 9.41
C VAL A 144 2.98 26.20 10.32
N ASN A 145 2.42 26.34 11.51
CA ASN A 145 2.95 27.22 12.55
C ASN A 145 4.17 26.53 13.21
N PHE A 146 5.37 26.91 12.80
CA PHE A 146 6.56 26.62 13.61
C PHE A 146 6.46 27.46 14.87
N ALA A 147 6.31 26.83 16.03
CA ALA A 147 6.31 27.53 17.30
C ALA A 147 7.57 28.40 17.37
N ASP A 148 7.37 29.71 17.53
CA ASP A 148 8.44 30.68 17.57
C ASP A 148 9.34 30.40 18.79
N SER A 149 10.49 29.78 18.55
CA SER A 149 11.49 29.49 19.58
C SER A 149 12.05 30.74 20.24
N GLN A 150 11.71 31.94 19.75
CA GLN A 150 12.15 33.21 20.32
C GLN A 150 11.45 33.59 21.64
N ARG A 151 10.33 32.95 21.99
CA ARG A 151 9.71 33.24 23.31
C ARG A 151 10.47 32.65 24.50
N LEU A 152 11.27 31.62 24.27
CA LEU A 152 12.09 31.02 25.35
C LEU A 152 13.38 31.79 25.65
N SER A 153 13.86 32.64 24.74
CA SER A 153 15.07 33.45 24.92
C SER A 153 14.82 34.75 25.68
N ARG A 154 13.57 35.15 25.92
CA ARG A 154 13.23 36.38 26.68
C ARG A 154 12.81 36.11 28.11
N ALA A 155 12.83 34.84 28.55
CA ALA A 155 12.48 34.46 29.94
C ALA A 155 13.68 33.91 30.72
N ALA A 156 14.91 34.00 30.18
CA ALA A 156 16.17 33.75 30.82
C ALA A 156 16.99 35.05 30.91
#